data_e78301a35373669b0a332397d5abc70f
#
_entry.id   e78301a35373669b0a332397d5abc70f
#
_cell.length_a   1.000
_cell.length_b   1.000
_cell.length_c   1.000
_cell.angle_alpha   90.00
_cell.angle_beta   90.00
_cell.angle_gamma   90.00
#
_symmetry.space_group_name_H-M   'P 1'
#
loop_
_entity.id
_entity.type
_entity.pdbx_description
1 polymer ?
#
loop_
_entity_poly.entity_id
_entity_poly.type
_entity_poly.pdbx_seq_one_letter_code
_entity_poly.pdbx_strand_id
1 'polypeptide(L)'
;MSASAQHRDLDLPSPWVCRFAPLIRAGGSVLDVACGAGRHARYLAGLGYRVEAVDRDAGALGELAHVAGVMTRHADLEHGPWPYSGHQFDAIVVTNYLHRPLLPRLLEALANGGVLIYETFAAGNERYGRPGNPDFLLKPGELLELARARLRVVAYEDMHVEVPRPAMIQRLCAIDQPAGA
;
A
#
# COMPACT_ATOMS: atom_id res chain seq x y z
N MET A 1 -17.92 16.49 -15.61
CA MET A 1 -17.25 16.73 -14.29
C MET A 1 -15.89 17.36 -14.58
N SER A 2 -15.51 18.42 -13.86
CA SER A 2 -14.32 19.22 -14.15
C SER A 2 -13.04 18.47 -13.78
N ALA A 3 -11.96 18.62 -14.61
CA ALA A 3 -10.63 18.04 -14.37
C ALA A 3 -10.06 18.36 -12.96
N SER A 4 -10.45 19.49 -12.37
CA SER A 4 -10.06 19.89 -11.01
C SER A 4 -10.71 19.06 -9.88
N ALA A 5 -11.87 18.44 -10.13
CA ALA A 5 -12.51 17.53 -9.17
C ALA A 5 -11.81 16.17 -9.17
N GLN A 6 -11.47 15.66 -10.35
CA GLN A 6 -10.75 14.38 -10.50
C GLN A 6 -9.33 14.43 -9.92
N HIS A 7 -8.64 15.58 -9.99
CA HIS A 7 -7.32 15.74 -9.35
C HIS A 7 -7.42 15.70 -7.83
N ARG A 8 -8.44 16.36 -7.25
CA ARG A 8 -8.66 16.37 -5.78
C ARG A 8 -8.96 14.98 -5.20
N ASP A 9 -9.67 14.13 -5.94
CA ASP A 9 -9.99 12.77 -5.48
C ASP A 9 -8.74 11.85 -5.45
N LEU A 10 -7.73 12.15 -6.27
CA LEU A 10 -6.46 11.42 -6.27
C LEU A 10 -5.53 11.82 -5.12
N ASP A 11 -5.74 12.98 -4.51
CA ASP A 11 -4.98 13.46 -3.35
C ASP A 11 -5.54 12.95 -2.02
N LEU A 12 -6.75 12.39 -2.02
CA LEU A 12 -7.34 11.79 -0.83
C LEU A 12 -6.79 10.38 -0.58
N PRO A 13 -6.67 9.98 0.69
CA PRO A 13 -6.29 8.60 1.01
C PRO A 13 -7.36 7.64 0.50
N SER A 14 -6.93 6.44 0.10
CA SER A 14 -7.85 5.39 -0.33
C SER A 14 -8.88 5.08 0.77
N PRO A 15 -10.18 4.95 0.43
CA PRO A 15 -11.19 4.49 1.39
C PRO A 15 -10.85 3.13 2.01
N TRP A 16 -10.13 2.28 1.28
CA TRP A 16 -9.66 0.99 1.79
C TRP A 16 -8.63 1.15 2.91
N VAL A 17 -7.66 2.02 2.71
CA VAL A 17 -6.68 2.36 3.75
C VAL A 17 -7.39 3.00 4.95
N CYS A 18 -8.30 3.95 4.72
CA CYS A 18 -9.05 4.60 5.80
C CYS A 18 -9.87 3.60 6.62
N ARG A 19 -10.51 2.62 5.97
CA ARG A 19 -11.33 1.59 6.61
C ARG A 19 -10.52 0.71 7.56
N PHE A 20 -9.31 0.34 7.17
CA PHE A 20 -8.51 -0.64 7.90
C PHE A 20 -7.37 -0.06 8.73
N ALA A 21 -7.06 1.24 8.60
CA ALA A 21 -6.10 1.90 9.48
C ALA A 21 -6.35 1.71 10.98
N PRO A 22 -7.62 1.66 11.48
CA PRO A 22 -7.89 1.41 12.90
C PRO A 22 -7.46 0.03 13.42
N LEU A 23 -7.13 -0.93 12.55
CA LEU A 23 -6.59 -2.23 12.94
C LEU A 23 -5.09 -2.17 13.31
N ILE A 24 -4.43 -1.09 12.92
CA ILE A 24 -3.02 -0.87 13.23
C ILE A 24 -2.91 -0.53 14.72
N ARG A 25 -1.93 -1.09 15.40
CA ARG A 25 -1.67 -0.79 16.82
C ARG A 25 -1.49 0.72 17.03
N ALA A 26 -2.13 1.29 18.04
CA ALA A 26 -2.05 2.71 18.35
C ALA A 26 -0.57 3.16 18.49
N GLY A 27 -0.21 4.27 17.81
CA GLY A 27 1.16 4.77 17.75
C GLY A 27 2.16 3.83 17.04
N GLY A 28 1.66 2.83 16.34
CA GLY A 28 2.46 1.83 15.62
C GLY A 28 3.30 2.43 14.49
N SER A 29 4.27 1.63 14.02
CA SER A 29 5.11 1.95 12.87
C SER A 29 4.45 1.48 11.58
N VAL A 30 4.42 2.34 10.57
CA VAL A 30 3.80 2.05 9.27
C VAL A 30 4.81 2.28 8.15
N LEU A 31 4.94 1.33 7.23
CA LEU A 31 5.67 1.51 5.98
C LEU A 31 4.67 1.81 4.85
N ASP A 32 4.76 3.00 4.25
CA ASP A 32 4.02 3.39 3.03
C ASP A 32 4.92 3.16 1.81
N VAL A 33 4.63 2.11 1.05
CA VAL A 33 5.46 1.58 -0.04
C VAL A 33 5.09 2.24 -1.35
N ALA A 34 6.09 2.77 -2.08
CA ALA A 34 5.90 3.54 -3.31
C ALA A 34 4.87 4.66 -3.08
N CYS A 35 5.14 5.47 -2.05
CA CYS A 35 4.18 6.39 -1.46
C CYS A 35 3.80 7.57 -2.37
N GLY A 36 4.56 7.82 -3.45
CA GLY A 36 4.39 9.00 -4.29
C GLY A 36 4.45 10.29 -3.48
N ALA A 37 3.51 11.21 -3.71
CA ALA A 37 3.38 12.44 -2.94
C ALA A 37 2.87 12.24 -1.50
N GLY A 38 2.66 11.00 -1.04
CA GLY A 38 2.43 10.64 0.36
C GLY A 38 1.03 10.95 0.90
N ARG A 39 -0.01 10.81 0.10
CA ARG A 39 -1.40 10.99 0.56
C ARG A 39 -1.76 10.07 1.74
N HIS A 40 -1.27 8.82 1.73
CA HIS A 40 -1.50 7.86 2.82
C HIS A 40 -0.57 8.14 3.99
N ALA A 41 0.69 8.49 3.73
CA ALA A 41 1.64 8.86 4.77
C ALA A 41 1.12 10.04 5.61
N ARG A 42 0.62 11.12 4.97
CA ARG A 42 0.00 12.26 5.68
C ARG A 42 -1.21 11.84 6.51
N TYR A 43 -2.11 11.04 5.92
CA TYR A 43 -3.31 10.56 6.60
C TYR A 43 -2.96 9.74 7.85
N LEU A 44 -2.06 8.76 7.70
CA LEU A 44 -1.67 7.87 8.78
C LEU A 44 -0.90 8.59 9.90
N ALA A 45 0.00 9.52 9.53
CA ALA A 45 0.67 10.37 10.51
C ALA A 45 -0.32 11.26 11.27
N GLY A 46 -1.35 11.80 10.58
CA GLY A 46 -2.45 12.54 11.21
C GLY A 46 -3.27 11.73 12.22
N LEU A 47 -3.28 10.40 12.10
CA LEU A 47 -3.86 9.47 13.07
C LEU A 47 -2.91 9.11 14.23
N GLY A 48 -1.69 9.65 14.24
CA GLY A 48 -0.69 9.40 15.30
C GLY A 48 0.20 8.20 15.06
N TYR A 49 0.23 7.61 13.86
CA TYR A 49 1.19 6.57 13.49
C TYR A 49 2.55 7.17 13.14
N ARG A 50 3.62 6.40 13.33
CA ARG A 50 4.97 6.73 12.86
C ARG A 50 5.14 6.15 11.46
N VAL A 51 5.19 7.00 10.46
CA VAL A 51 5.19 6.55 9.07
C VAL A 51 6.59 6.66 8.46
N GLU A 52 7.07 5.58 7.88
CA GLU A 52 8.18 5.62 6.94
C GLU A 52 7.61 5.55 5.51
N ALA A 53 7.82 6.60 4.73
CA ALA A 53 7.35 6.77 3.37
C ALA A 53 8.51 6.55 2.40
N VAL A 54 8.45 5.50 1.58
CA VAL A 54 9.51 5.16 0.64
C VAL A 54 9.05 5.32 -0.81
N ASP A 55 9.86 6.01 -1.61
CA ASP A 55 9.64 6.14 -3.05
C ASP A 55 10.98 6.37 -3.78
N ARG A 56 11.00 6.14 -5.09
CA ARG A 56 12.11 6.48 -5.97
C ARG A 56 12.08 7.93 -6.45
N ASP A 57 10.97 8.63 -6.29
CA ASP A 57 10.81 10.04 -6.66
C ASP A 57 11.20 10.95 -5.49
N ALA A 58 12.42 11.46 -5.53
CA ALA A 58 12.93 12.38 -4.51
C ALA A 58 12.14 13.71 -4.46
N GLY A 59 11.58 14.15 -5.59
CA GLY A 59 10.74 15.36 -5.65
C GLY A 59 9.44 15.17 -4.88
N ALA A 60 8.75 14.05 -5.11
CA ALA A 60 7.54 13.69 -4.38
C ALA A 60 7.79 13.54 -2.88
N LEU A 61 8.90 12.90 -2.50
CA LEU A 61 9.31 12.78 -1.09
C LEU A 61 9.61 14.14 -0.43
N GLY A 62 10.11 15.11 -1.20
CA GLY A 62 10.36 16.46 -0.71
C GLY A 62 9.11 17.13 -0.14
N GLU A 63 7.94 16.82 -0.68
CA GLU A 63 6.65 17.33 -0.19
C GLU A 63 6.29 16.81 1.21
N LEU A 64 6.92 15.71 1.64
CA LEU A 64 6.69 15.07 2.94
C LEU A 64 7.69 15.50 4.01
N ALA A 65 8.78 16.17 3.65
CA ALA A 65 9.91 16.47 4.54
C ALA A 65 9.52 17.25 5.82
N HIS A 66 8.40 17.96 5.80
CA HIS A 66 7.93 18.77 6.94
C HIS A 66 6.68 18.21 7.61
N VAL A 67 6.24 17.00 7.23
CA VAL A 67 5.05 16.37 7.82
C VAL A 67 5.45 15.68 9.12
N ALA A 68 4.93 16.17 10.24
CA ALA A 68 5.20 15.57 11.54
C ALA A 68 4.76 14.10 11.56
N GLY A 69 5.61 13.23 12.10
CA GLY A 69 5.35 11.78 12.16
C GLY A 69 5.68 11.01 10.88
N VAL A 70 6.17 11.68 9.82
CA VAL A 70 6.63 11.04 8.58
C VAL A 70 8.15 11.12 8.47
N MET A 71 8.78 9.97 8.25
CA MET A 71 10.16 9.86 7.78
C MET A 71 10.15 9.46 6.32
N THR A 72 10.98 10.11 5.49
CA THR A 72 11.07 9.82 4.07
C THR A 72 12.33 9.02 3.76
N ARG A 73 12.22 8.07 2.83
CA ARG A 73 13.34 7.29 2.32
C ARG A 73 13.34 7.27 0.80
N HIS A 74 14.36 7.85 0.21
CA HIS A 74 14.59 7.74 -1.24
C HIS A 74 15.25 6.38 -1.55
N ALA A 75 14.53 5.50 -2.26
CA ALA A 75 15.04 4.20 -2.68
C ALA A 75 14.31 3.69 -3.93
N ASP A 76 15.05 3.08 -4.85
CA ASP A 76 14.47 2.29 -5.93
C ASP A 76 14.25 0.85 -5.43
N LEU A 77 12.99 0.51 -5.19
CA LEU A 77 12.60 -0.80 -4.67
C LEU A 77 12.61 -1.91 -5.74
N GLU A 78 12.74 -1.55 -7.03
CA GLU A 78 12.75 -2.49 -8.15
C GLU A 78 14.18 -2.90 -8.54
N HIS A 79 15.13 -1.98 -8.48
CA HIS A 79 16.50 -2.20 -8.94
C HIS A 79 17.55 -2.02 -7.84
N GLY A 80 17.17 -1.44 -6.69
CA GLY A 80 18.04 -1.25 -5.55
C GLY A 80 17.96 -2.37 -4.51
N PRO A 81 18.82 -2.33 -3.49
CA PRO A 81 18.73 -3.25 -2.37
C PRO A 81 17.47 -2.93 -1.53
N TRP A 82 16.88 -3.99 -0.96
CA TRP A 82 15.79 -3.82 0.01
C TRP A 82 16.27 -3.07 1.26
N PRO A 83 15.76 -1.86 1.55
CA PRO A 83 16.34 -1.01 2.60
C PRO A 83 15.91 -1.37 4.02
N TYR A 84 15.03 -2.38 4.18
CA TYR A 84 14.39 -2.72 5.45
C TYR A 84 14.75 -4.12 5.96
N SER A 85 15.91 -4.67 5.55
CA SER A 85 16.37 -5.96 6.06
C SER A 85 16.48 -5.94 7.58
N GLY A 86 15.77 -6.86 8.25
CA GLY A 86 15.74 -6.93 9.72
C GLY A 86 14.83 -5.89 10.42
N HIS A 87 14.18 -5.02 9.67
CA HIS A 87 13.17 -4.11 10.23
C HIS A 87 11.78 -4.75 10.16
N GLN A 88 10.96 -4.43 11.16
CA GLN A 88 9.56 -4.86 11.20
C GLN A 88 8.64 -3.66 11.44
N PHE A 89 7.49 -3.67 10.79
CA PHE A 89 6.48 -2.63 10.88
C PHE A 89 5.16 -3.18 11.40
N ASP A 90 4.47 -2.40 12.22
CA ASP A 90 3.13 -2.74 12.72
C ASP A 90 2.07 -2.70 11.60
N ALA A 91 2.36 -1.99 10.50
CA ALA A 91 1.60 -2.10 9.26
C ALA A 91 2.46 -1.81 8.03
N ILE A 92 2.03 -2.40 6.91
CA ILE A 92 2.55 -2.09 5.58
C ILE A 92 1.36 -1.71 4.70
N VAL A 93 1.46 -0.55 4.06
CA VAL A 93 0.48 -0.02 3.12
C VAL A 93 1.08 0.01 1.73
N VAL A 94 0.38 -0.56 0.77
CA VAL A 94 0.77 -0.56 -0.66
C VAL A 94 -0.44 -0.15 -1.48
N THR A 95 -0.33 0.92 -2.26
CA THR A 95 -1.43 1.34 -3.14
C THR A 95 -0.92 1.69 -4.53
N ASN A 96 -1.65 1.23 -5.56
CA ASN A 96 -1.34 1.50 -6.97
C ASN A 96 0.09 1.08 -7.40
N TYR A 97 0.64 0.08 -6.73
CA TYR A 97 2.00 -0.41 -6.99
C TYR A 97 2.04 -1.94 -6.98
N LEU A 98 2.75 -2.52 -7.91
CA LEU A 98 3.00 -3.97 -7.98
C LEU A 98 4.41 -4.23 -8.49
N HIS A 99 5.23 -4.82 -7.64
CA HIS A 99 6.51 -5.41 -8.00
C HIS A 99 6.61 -6.78 -7.31
N ARG A 100 6.37 -7.85 -8.07
CA ARG A 100 6.25 -9.21 -7.53
C ARG A 100 7.45 -9.69 -6.72
N PRO A 101 8.71 -9.42 -7.13
CA PRO A 101 9.88 -9.80 -6.34
C PRO A 101 9.89 -9.18 -4.92
N LEU A 102 9.15 -8.09 -4.70
CA LEU A 102 9.06 -7.44 -3.40
C LEU A 102 8.07 -8.11 -2.45
N LEU A 103 7.08 -8.84 -2.95
CA LEU A 103 6.00 -9.40 -2.13
C LEU A 103 6.49 -10.25 -0.94
N PRO A 104 7.48 -11.16 -1.08
CA PRO A 104 8.02 -11.89 0.06
C PRO A 104 8.69 -10.96 1.10
N ARG A 105 9.37 -9.90 0.64
CA ARG A 105 10.04 -8.93 1.51
C ARG A 105 9.05 -8.12 2.35
N LEU A 106 7.90 -7.78 1.77
CA LEU A 106 6.83 -7.13 2.51
C LEU A 106 6.32 -8.01 3.65
N LEU A 107 6.13 -9.30 3.40
CA LEU A 107 5.70 -10.23 4.45
C LEU A 107 6.76 -10.39 5.53
N GLU A 108 8.05 -10.49 5.17
CA GLU A 108 9.17 -10.56 6.13
C GLU A 108 9.25 -9.31 7.02
N ALA A 109 8.88 -8.14 6.48
CA ALA A 109 8.91 -6.87 7.18
C ALA A 109 7.65 -6.58 8.01
N LEU A 110 6.63 -7.46 8.02
CA LEU A 110 5.51 -7.36 8.94
C LEU A 110 5.91 -7.86 10.33
N ALA A 111 5.61 -7.08 11.35
CA ALA A 111 5.70 -7.49 12.74
C ALA A 111 4.64 -8.56 13.08
N ASN A 112 4.86 -9.32 14.13
CA ASN A 112 3.84 -10.23 14.66
C ASN A 112 2.55 -9.44 15.00
N GLY A 113 1.43 -9.85 14.45
CA GLY A 113 0.16 -9.13 14.53
C GLY A 113 0.08 -7.88 13.64
N GLY A 114 1.09 -7.64 12.80
CA GLY A 114 1.13 -6.52 11.88
C GLY A 114 0.07 -6.63 10.78
N VAL A 115 -0.36 -5.48 10.26
CA VAL A 115 -1.45 -5.35 9.29
C VAL A 115 -0.90 -5.07 7.90
N LEU A 116 -1.22 -5.92 6.91
CA LEU A 116 -1.01 -5.62 5.50
C LEU A 116 -2.27 -5.02 4.90
N ILE A 117 -2.17 -3.79 4.37
CA ILE A 117 -3.23 -3.12 3.61
C ILE A 117 -2.72 -2.93 2.19
N TYR A 118 -3.25 -3.69 1.26
CA TYR A 118 -2.82 -3.68 -0.14
C TYR A 118 -4.00 -3.37 -1.06
N GLU A 119 -3.82 -2.46 -2.01
CA GLU A 119 -4.79 -2.14 -3.05
C GLU A 119 -4.06 -1.79 -4.33
N THR A 120 -4.29 -2.52 -5.43
CA THR A 120 -3.75 -2.15 -6.74
C THR A 120 -4.58 -2.71 -7.88
N PHE A 121 -4.18 -2.37 -9.10
CA PHE A 121 -4.87 -2.75 -10.32
C PHE A 121 -4.77 -4.26 -10.59
N ALA A 122 -5.84 -4.82 -11.17
CA ALA A 122 -5.95 -6.23 -11.50
C ALA A 122 -6.19 -6.46 -12.99
N ALA A 123 -6.07 -7.71 -13.42
CA ALA A 123 -6.35 -8.14 -14.79
C ALA A 123 -7.75 -7.68 -15.23
N GLY A 124 -7.86 -7.15 -16.43
CA GLY A 124 -9.07 -6.50 -16.93
C GLY A 124 -9.00 -4.97 -16.88
N ASN A 125 -8.04 -4.38 -16.12
CA ASN A 125 -7.89 -2.93 -16.03
C ASN A 125 -7.45 -2.29 -17.36
N GLU A 126 -6.82 -3.04 -18.25
CA GLU A 126 -6.43 -2.58 -19.58
C GLU A 126 -7.61 -2.05 -20.41
N ARG A 127 -8.84 -2.42 -20.06
CA ARG A 127 -10.10 -1.93 -20.70
C ARG A 127 -10.46 -0.52 -20.24
N TYR A 128 -9.93 -0.08 -19.09
CA TYR A 128 -10.27 1.20 -18.46
C TYR A 128 -9.13 2.22 -18.55
N GLY A 129 -7.92 1.78 -18.93
CA GLY A 129 -6.78 2.67 -19.09
C GLY A 129 -5.47 2.14 -18.54
N ARG A 130 -4.67 3.03 -17.96
CA ARG A 130 -3.37 2.67 -17.39
C ARG A 130 -3.48 2.33 -15.91
N PRO A 131 -2.66 1.36 -15.44
CA PRO A 131 -1.77 0.48 -16.18
C PRO A 131 -2.53 -0.54 -17.03
N GLY A 132 -2.00 -0.84 -18.21
CA GLY A 132 -2.52 -1.88 -19.10
C GLY A 132 -1.51 -3.00 -19.35
N ASN A 133 -0.25 -2.84 -18.90
CA ASN A 133 0.75 -3.90 -18.99
C ASN A 133 0.43 -4.98 -17.93
N PRO A 134 0.29 -6.28 -18.32
CA PRO A 134 0.01 -7.38 -17.42
C PRO A 134 0.99 -7.53 -16.26
N ASP A 135 2.24 -7.09 -16.41
CA ASP A 135 3.24 -7.13 -15.35
C ASP A 135 2.87 -6.26 -14.15
N PHE A 136 2.07 -5.22 -14.36
CA PHE A 136 1.57 -4.31 -13.33
C PHE A 136 0.13 -4.59 -12.91
N LEU A 137 -0.45 -5.71 -13.37
CA LEU A 137 -1.80 -6.12 -13.04
C LEU A 137 -1.77 -7.42 -12.24
N LEU A 138 -2.45 -7.44 -11.11
CA LEU A 138 -2.62 -8.65 -10.31
C LEU A 138 -3.44 -9.68 -11.08
N LYS A 139 -3.02 -10.94 -11.03
CA LYS A 139 -3.82 -12.06 -11.54
C LYS A 139 -5.00 -12.32 -10.60
N PRO A 140 -6.11 -12.93 -11.08
CA PRO A 140 -7.23 -13.28 -10.22
C PRO A 140 -6.77 -14.03 -8.96
N GLY A 141 -7.14 -13.53 -7.78
CA GLY A 141 -6.81 -14.17 -6.50
C GLY A 141 -5.36 -14.01 -6.02
N GLU A 142 -4.49 -13.28 -6.72
CA GLU A 142 -3.05 -13.22 -6.41
C GLU A 142 -2.77 -12.71 -5.00
N LEU A 143 -3.52 -11.72 -4.50
CA LEU A 143 -3.36 -11.26 -3.11
C LEU A 143 -3.84 -12.29 -2.07
N LEU A 144 -4.83 -13.11 -2.39
CA LEU A 144 -5.24 -14.22 -1.50
C LEU A 144 -4.15 -15.28 -1.41
N GLU A 145 -3.53 -15.63 -2.54
CA GLU A 145 -2.42 -16.58 -2.54
C GLU A 145 -1.22 -16.04 -1.76
N LEU A 146 -0.93 -14.74 -1.87
CA LEU A 146 0.10 -14.09 -1.06
C LEU A 146 -0.17 -14.25 0.44
N ALA A 147 -1.43 -14.07 0.86
CA ALA A 147 -1.80 -14.13 2.27
C ALA A 147 -1.84 -15.56 2.83
N ARG A 148 -2.13 -16.56 2.00
CA ARG A 148 -2.51 -17.93 2.37
C ARG A 148 -1.58 -18.62 3.36
N ALA A 149 -0.27 -18.43 3.20
CA ALA A 149 0.72 -19.18 3.97
C ALA A 149 0.95 -18.62 5.38
N ARG A 150 0.59 -17.35 5.63
CA ARG A 150 1.05 -16.66 6.83
C ARG A 150 0.02 -15.71 7.44
N LEU A 151 -0.84 -15.11 6.61
CA LEU A 151 -1.71 -14.02 7.06
C LEU A 151 -3.15 -14.51 7.26
N ARG A 152 -3.81 -14.00 8.29
CA ARG A 152 -5.27 -14.09 8.42
C ARG A 152 -5.92 -12.99 7.61
N VAL A 153 -6.65 -13.36 6.58
CA VAL A 153 -7.42 -12.42 5.75
C VAL A 153 -8.57 -11.83 6.57
N VAL A 154 -8.61 -10.51 6.66
CA VAL A 154 -9.70 -9.77 7.28
C VAL A 154 -10.76 -9.38 6.25
N ALA A 155 -10.30 -8.91 5.08
CA ALA A 155 -11.16 -8.55 3.96
C ALA A 155 -10.39 -8.69 2.64
N TYR A 156 -11.10 -9.04 1.60
CA TYR A 156 -10.60 -9.14 0.24
C TYR A 156 -11.67 -8.73 -0.76
N GLU A 157 -11.29 -8.00 -1.79
CA GLU A 157 -12.13 -7.67 -2.94
C GLU A 157 -11.33 -7.82 -4.24
N ASP A 158 -11.98 -8.36 -5.27
CA ASP A 158 -11.49 -8.46 -6.65
C ASP A 158 -12.64 -8.04 -7.55
N MET A 159 -12.65 -6.78 -8.00
CA MET A 159 -13.84 -6.19 -8.58
C MET A 159 -13.57 -4.98 -9.45
N HIS A 160 -14.57 -4.65 -10.26
CA HIS A 160 -14.65 -3.35 -10.92
C HIS A 160 -15.09 -2.26 -9.94
N VAL A 161 -14.47 -1.10 -10.04
CA VAL A 161 -14.85 0.13 -9.31
C VAL A 161 -15.08 1.27 -10.29
N GLU A 162 -15.97 2.20 -9.93
CA GLU A 162 -16.26 3.40 -10.73
C GLU A 162 -15.51 4.64 -10.21
N VAL A 163 -15.18 4.67 -8.92
CA VAL A 163 -14.62 5.83 -8.22
C VAL A 163 -13.26 5.47 -7.64
N PRO A 164 -12.27 6.36 -7.73
CA PRO A 164 -12.26 7.71 -8.33
C PRO A 164 -12.32 7.73 -9.87
N ARG A 165 -12.05 6.60 -10.50
CA ARG A 165 -12.18 6.35 -11.94
C ARG A 165 -12.49 4.86 -12.17
N PRO A 166 -13.13 4.50 -13.30
CA PRO A 166 -13.34 3.10 -13.64
C PRO A 166 -12.03 2.32 -13.66
N ALA A 167 -11.98 1.20 -12.94
CA ALA A 167 -10.80 0.34 -12.86
C ALA A 167 -11.16 -1.08 -12.39
N MET A 168 -10.36 -2.07 -12.81
CA MET A 168 -10.31 -3.38 -12.16
C MET A 168 -9.24 -3.36 -11.09
N ILE A 169 -9.59 -3.75 -9.87
CA ILE A 169 -8.69 -3.74 -8.72
C ILE A 169 -8.82 -5.00 -7.88
N GLN A 170 -7.72 -5.34 -7.19
CA GLN A 170 -7.77 -6.21 -6.03
C GLN A 170 -7.36 -5.44 -4.78
N ARG A 171 -8.01 -5.78 -3.67
CA ARG A 171 -7.75 -5.22 -2.34
C ARG A 171 -7.65 -6.34 -1.31
N LEU A 172 -6.70 -6.21 -0.41
CA LEU A 172 -6.50 -7.11 0.72
C LEU A 172 -6.26 -6.30 2.00
N CYS A 173 -6.94 -6.68 3.06
CA CYS A 173 -6.51 -6.40 4.42
C CYS A 173 -6.29 -7.74 5.12
N ALA A 174 -5.09 -7.95 5.66
CA ALA A 174 -4.73 -9.18 6.34
C ALA A 174 -3.80 -8.89 7.53
N ILE A 175 -3.82 -9.76 8.53
CA ILE A 175 -3.05 -9.64 9.77
C ILE A 175 -2.07 -10.79 9.86
N ASP A 176 -0.81 -10.49 10.15
CA ASP A 176 0.19 -11.50 10.43
C ASP A 176 -0.20 -12.31 11.68
N GLN A 177 -0.15 -13.63 11.57
CA GLN A 177 -0.43 -14.51 12.70
C GLN A 177 0.88 -15.10 13.20
N PRO A 178 1.16 -15.02 14.52
CA PRO A 178 2.28 -15.74 15.08
C PRO A 178 2.12 -17.24 14.78
N ALA A 179 3.21 -17.89 14.38
CA ALA A 179 3.21 -19.33 14.15
C ALA A 179 2.73 -20.06 15.44
N GLY A 180 1.55 -20.68 15.39
CA GLY A 180 1.00 -21.46 16.51
C GLY A 180 -0.20 -20.83 17.23
N ALA A 181 -0.85 -19.80 16.65
CA ALA A 181 -2.12 -19.30 17.17
C ALA A 181 -3.32 -20.06 16.57
#